data_d3e019f5daf409c2908aaabd6b4854f6
#
_entry.id   d3e019f5daf409c2908aaabd6b4854f6
#
_cell.length_a   1.000
_cell.length_b   1.000
_cell.length_c   1.000
_cell.angle_alpha   90.00
_cell.angle_beta   90.00
_cell.angle_gamma   90.00
#
_symmetry.space_group_name_H-M   'P 1'
#
loop_
_entity.id
_entity.type
_entity.pdbx_description
1 polymer ?
#
loop_
_entity_poly.entity_id
_entity_poly.type
_entity_poly.pdbx_seq_one_letter_code
_entity_poly.pdbx_strand_id
1 'polypeptide(L)'
;MSWFSSPPPPEKDNSLLFLIIFILFVYTANKKGWGQKEKKEKMKKKDPLDKIIGLESVKDEIKYYMDFIKNKDKYKEWGVKLPKGILLAGPPGTGKTLLVKTLSEKLDIPLITASGSEFIEMYVGVGAKRVRELFDKAKGKEKCIIFIDEIDAVGTKRELGNNSERASTVNQLLTEMDGFEEKNNIMVFAATNLIKFLDPALTRSGRFDKKVFFDLPNNEEREKLCKLYFDDMKLPRDSSFSILSERTAGLSGADIANIANQAKINAIQNNNEKNTLTESNIQNAIDEVMIGREKRERILSFKERKRVSYHEAGHCLMGFILKHTEQPVKVSIIPRGEAALGYSQQKPVNKKLMTEQEILCRIAVLLGGRCAELIMYNNVSTGASDDIEKVSSLITNYTNSWGMNKEIGPLNPDAMGGLGKQLTSVATNKCKEIVNAIEKQTIELLKTNKKYMEDLAEDLLKNETINYNKIKSLIPENLENSVEISYSSTPSVQGTTVEVSSLSAPLSVTSSVSSSSSSSSSSSLSVSPSSYSAHFHSLR
;
A
#
# COMPACT_ATOMS: atom_id res chain seq x y z
N MET A 1 18.68 41.19 104.44
CA MET A 1 19.57 40.80 103.33
C MET A 1 18.76 40.91 102.05
N SER A 2 18.98 41.99 101.34
CA SER A 2 18.24 42.38 100.13
C SER A 2 18.98 41.93 98.88
N TRP A 3 18.29 41.25 97.99
CA TRP A 3 18.80 40.98 96.66
C TRP A 3 18.08 41.87 95.65
N PHE A 4 18.81 42.84 95.10
CA PHE A 4 18.41 43.64 93.97
C PHE A 4 18.78 42.83 92.69
N SER A 5 17.80 42.43 91.93
CA SER A 5 18.00 41.94 90.55
C SER A 5 17.78 43.10 89.58
N SER A 6 18.79 43.39 88.81
CA SER A 6 18.73 44.35 87.69
C SER A 6 17.77 43.89 86.57
N PRO A 7 17.06 44.80 85.86
CA PRO A 7 16.14 44.47 84.78
C PRO A 7 16.92 43.98 83.54
N PRO A 8 16.32 43.11 82.77
CA PRO A 8 16.92 42.60 81.52
C PRO A 8 17.04 43.73 80.47
N PRO A 9 18.02 43.62 79.52
CA PRO A 9 18.20 44.61 78.48
C PRO A 9 17.03 44.58 77.50
N PRO A 10 16.69 45.67 76.78
CA PRO A 10 15.58 45.75 75.86
C PRO A 10 15.81 44.86 74.68
N GLU A 11 14.81 44.02 74.33
CA GLU A 11 14.77 43.23 73.10
C GLU A 11 14.89 44.14 71.88
N LYS A 12 15.88 43.87 71.06
CA LYS A 12 16.01 44.56 69.77
C LYS A 12 14.82 44.18 68.89
N ASP A 13 14.01 45.16 68.56
CA ASP A 13 12.87 45.01 67.66
C ASP A 13 13.35 44.74 66.28
N ASN A 14 13.30 43.43 65.90
CA ASN A 14 13.69 42.91 64.55
C ASN A 14 12.55 42.98 63.57
N SER A 15 11.43 43.65 63.90
CA SER A 15 10.23 43.69 63.03
C SER A 15 10.51 44.32 61.67
N LEU A 16 11.38 45.31 61.62
CA LEU A 16 11.77 45.96 60.37
C LEU A 16 12.61 45.06 59.49
N LEU A 17 13.44 44.19 60.04
CA LEU A 17 14.25 43.22 59.31
C LEU A 17 13.39 42.13 58.71
N PHE A 18 12.40 41.64 59.46
CA PHE A 18 11.44 40.68 58.96
C PHE A 18 10.57 41.26 57.83
N LEU A 19 10.17 42.51 57.90
CA LEU A 19 9.42 43.18 56.82
C LEU A 19 10.25 43.32 55.56
N ILE A 20 11.52 43.66 55.64
CA ILE A 20 12.43 43.75 54.48
C ILE A 20 12.66 42.41 53.89
N ILE A 21 12.85 41.32 54.64
CA ILE A 21 13.01 39.97 54.17
C ILE A 21 11.72 39.49 53.48
N PHE A 22 10.55 39.79 54.03
CA PHE A 22 9.27 39.47 53.46
C PHE A 22 9.03 40.18 52.11
N ILE A 23 9.34 41.47 52.00
CA ILE A 23 9.27 42.26 50.78
C ILE A 23 10.22 41.69 49.71
N LEU A 24 11.47 41.34 50.07
CA LEU A 24 12.44 40.69 49.20
C LEU A 24 11.96 39.31 48.73
N PHE A 25 11.33 38.53 49.61
CA PHE A 25 10.76 37.22 49.27
C PHE A 25 9.60 37.36 48.28
N VAL A 26 8.67 38.29 48.52
CA VAL A 26 7.55 38.57 47.61
C VAL A 26 8.06 39.11 46.28
N TYR A 27 9.08 39.97 46.27
CA TYR A 27 9.69 40.46 45.03
C TYR A 27 10.38 39.37 44.23
N THR A 28 11.11 38.47 44.89
CA THR A 28 11.77 37.33 44.20
C THR A 28 10.78 36.26 43.75
N ALA A 29 9.70 36.02 44.50
CA ALA A 29 8.63 35.12 44.14
C ALA A 29 7.84 35.64 42.91
N ASN A 30 7.53 36.94 42.87
CA ASN A 30 6.90 37.57 41.72
C ASN A 30 7.80 37.55 40.48
N LYS A 31 9.11 37.77 40.63
CA LYS A 31 10.07 37.73 39.52
C LYS A 31 10.23 36.31 38.96
N LYS A 32 10.18 35.26 39.80
CA LYS A 32 10.14 33.85 39.35
C LYS A 32 8.82 33.47 38.69
N GLY A 33 7.68 34.02 39.14
CA GLY A 33 6.37 33.80 38.56
C GLY A 33 6.21 34.42 37.16
N TRP A 34 6.79 35.60 36.94
CA TRP A 34 6.77 36.28 35.64
C TRP A 34 7.70 35.59 34.61
N GLY A 35 8.87 35.13 35.03
CA GLY A 35 9.79 34.39 34.13
C GLY A 35 9.28 33.05 33.70
N GLN A 36 8.33 32.41 34.42
CA GLN A 36 7.69 31.18 34.02
C GLN A 36 6.48 31.40 33.10
N LYS A 37 5.78 32.55 33.18
CA LYS A 37 4.71 32.90 32.24
C LYS A 37 5.26 33.21 30.83
N GLU A 38 6.39 33.92 30.72
CA GLU A 38 6.98 34.23 29.41
C GLU A 38 7.61 33.00 28.72
N LYS A 39 8.04 31.96 29.46
CA LYS A 39 8.54 30.72 28.86
C LYS A 39 7.43 29.77 28.40
N LYS A 40 6.18 29.92 28.87
CA LYS A 40 5.04 29.12 28.42
C LYS A 40 4.41 29.60 27.12
N GLU A 41 4.69 30.81 26.65
CA GLU A 41 4.06 31.38 25.45
C GLU A 41 4.79 31.11 24.13
N LYS A 42 5.89 30.36 24.11
CA LYS A 42 6.63 30.02 22.88
C LYS A 42 6.78 28.53 22.59
N MET A 43 5.94 27.69 23.13
CA MET A 43 5.68 26.41 22.44
C MET A 43 4.82 26.72 21.23
N LYS A 44 5.44 26.86 20.04
CA LYS A 44 4.73 26.81 18.76
C LYS A 44 3.83 25.58 18.82
N LYS A 45 2.50 25.78 18.86
CA LYS A 45 1.55 24.68 18.66
C LYS A 45 1.96 24.03 17.35
N LYS A 46 2.46 22.79 17.40
CA LYS A 46 2.78 22.02 16.19
C LYS A 46 1.53 22.03 15.32
N ASP A 47 1.68 22.33 14.04
CA ASP A 47 0.55 22.30 13.11
C ASP A 47 -0.08 20.89 13.19
N PRO A 48 -1.39 20.77 13.42
CA PRO A 48 -2.04 19.46 13.41
C PRO A 48 -1.72 18.61 12.17
N LEU A 49 -1.50 19.22 11.00
CA LEU A 49 -1.10 18.52 9.76
C LEU A 49 0.32 17.91 9.85
N ASP A 50 1.17 18.33 10.77
CA ASP A 50 2.49 17.70 11.01
C ASP A 50 2.35 16.28 11.59
N LYS A 51 1.17 15.92 12.11
CA LYS A 51 0.86 14.54 12.54
C LYS A 51 0.79 13.57 11.35
N ILE A 52 0.54 14.09 10.15
CA ILE A 52 0.45 13.31 8.92
C ILE A 52 1.81 13.34 8.24
N ILE A 53 2.45 12.19 8.16
CA ILE A 53 3.74 12.04 7.49
C ILE A 53 3.52 11.67 6.04
N GLY A 54 4.26 12.33 5.14
CA GLY A 54 4.12 12.15 3.70
C GLY A 54 2.85 12.80 3.16
N LEU A 55 2.38 12.30 2.00
CA LEU A 55 1.17 12.78 1.33
C LEU A 55 1.20 14.29 1.01
N GLU A 56 2.36 14.84 0.63
CA GLU A 56 2.52 16.28 0.46
C GLU A 56 1.57 16.84 -0.61
N SER A 57 1.37 16.13 -1.72
CA SER A 57 0.40 16.50 -2.75
C SER A 57 -1.04 16.55 -2.21
N VAL A 58 -1.41 15.57 -1.39
CA VAL A 58 -2.72 15.53 -0.72
C VAL A 58 -2.87 16.69 0.27
N LYS A 59 -1.82 16.98 1.05
CA LYS A 59 -1.83 18.10 1.99
C LYS A 59 -1.98 19.44 1.28
N ASP A 60 -1.32 19.64 0.15
CA ASP A 60 -1.41 20.88 -0.63
C ASP A 60 -2.80 21.03 -1.24
N GLU A 61 -3.38 19.96 -1.75
CA GLU A 61 -4.77 19.98 -2.23
C GLU A 61 -5.75 20.28 -1.09
N ILE A 62 -5.56 19.69 0.08
CA ILE A 62 -6.39 19.96 1.26
C ILE A 62 -6.20 21.38 1.79
N LYS A 63 -5.00 21.96 1.76
CA LYS A 63 -4.77 23.37 2.10
C LYS A 63 -5.59 24.30 1.25
N TYR A 64 -5.72 24.00 -0.06
CA TYR A 64 -6.57 24.75 -0.95
C TYR A 64 -8.05 24.73 -0.48
N TYR A 65 -8.58 23.55 -0.10
CA TYR A 65 -9.94 23.47 0.42
C TYR A 65 -10.08 24.14 1.79
N MET A 66 -9.04 24.13 2.61
CA MET A 66 -9.03 24.87 3.88
C MET A 66 -9.13 26.39 3.66
N ASP A 67 -8.40 26.91 2.69
CA ASP A 67 -8.48 28.34 2.35
C ASP A 67 -9.89 28.70 1.87
N PHE A 68 -10.49 27.82 1.10
CA PHE A 68 -11.88 27.92 0.65
C PHE A 68 -12.87 28.04 1.81
N ILE A 69 -12.75 27.17 2.81
CA ILE A 69 -13.63 27.15 3.99
C ILE A 69 -13.46 28.45 4.82
N LYS A 70 -12.23 28.94 4.93
CA LYS A 70 -11.90 30.13 5.69
C LYS A 70 -12.33 31.41 5.01
N ASN A 71 -12.12 31.51 3.71
CA ASN A 71 -12.24 32.74 2.91
C ASN A 71 -13.36 32.64 1.86
N LYS A 72 -14.51 32.04 2.24
CA LYS A 72 -15.63 31.74 1.33
C LYS A 72 -16.09 32.95 0.53
N ASP A 73 -16.16 34.12 1.15
CA ASP A 73 -16.68 35.34 0.51
C ASP A 73 -15.79 35.82 -0.64
N LYS A 74 -14.46 35.72 -0.48
CA LYS A 74 -13.49 36.02 -1.54
C LYS A 74 -13.72 35.17 -2.80
N TYR A 75 -14.02 33.86 -2.63
CA TYR A 75 -14.27 32.98 -3.77
C TYR A 75 -15.66 33.22 -4.40
N LYS A 76 -16.66 33.61 -3.60
CA LYS A 76 -17.99 34.00 -4.11
C LYS A 76 -17.93 35.23 -4.97
N GLU A 77 -17.14 36.23 -4.59
CA GLU A 77 -16.96 37.45 -5.39
C GLU A 77 -16.44 37.14 -6.79
N TRP A 78 -15.64 36.09 -6.94
CA TRP A 78 -15.14 35.61 -8.24
C TRP A 78 -16.08 34.66 -8.96
N GLY A 79 -17.27 34.36 -8.40
CA GLY A 79 -18.23 33.40 -8.97
C GLY A 79 -17.77 31.95 -8.92
N VAL A 80 -16.78 31.59 -8.07
CA VAL A 80 -16.25 30.25 -7.96
C VAL A 80 -17.23 29.38 -7.19
N LYS A 81 -17.65 28.25 -7.77
CA LYS A 81 -18.50 27.26 -7.12
C LYS A 81 -17.63 26.36 -6.24
N LEU A 82 -18.01 26.25 -4.96
CA LEU A 82 -17.35 25.37 -3.99
C LEU A 82 -17.68 23.90 -4.27
N PRO A 83 -16.71 22.98 -4.17
CA PRO A 83 -17.02 21.56 -4.17
C PRO A 83 -17.87 21.22 -2.94
N LYS A 84 -18.98 20.51 -3.15
CA LYS A 84 -19.87 20.09 -2.05
C LYS A 84 -19.29 18.86 -1.32
N GLY A 85 -18.64 17.97 -2.06
CA GLY A 85 -18.08 16.73 -1.54
C GLY A 85 -16.70 16.40 -2.08
N ILE A 86 -15.89 15.84 -1.22
CA ILE A 86 -14.54 15.36 -1.51
C ILE A 86 -14.48 13.87 -1.23
N LEU A 87 -14.09 13.09 -2.23
CA LEU A 87 -13.91 11.64 -2.13
C LEU A 87 -12.43 11.31 -1.92
N LEU A 88 -12.11 10.69 -0.79
CA LEU A 88 -10.79 10.20 -0.46
C LEU A 88 -10.68 8.73 -0.88
N ALA A 89 -9.86 8.44 -1.86
CA ALA A 89 -9.74 7.10 -2.43
C ALA A 89 -8.32 6.56 -2.28
N GLY A 90 -8.17 5.28 -1.94
CA GLY A 90 -6.86 4.64 -1.86
C GLY A 90 -6.83 3.43 -0.93
N PRO A 91 -5.72 2.71 -0.82
CA PRO A 91 -5.57 1.54 0.02
C PRO A 91 -5.92 1.78 1.49
N PRO A 92 -6.32 0.75 2.25
CA PRO A 92 -6.54 0.86 3.68
C PRO A 92 -5.25 1.27 4.40
N GLY A 93 -5.38 1.89 5.57
CA GLY A 93 -4.22 2.26 6.39
C GLY A 93 -3.37 3.43 5.90
N THR A 94 -3.75 4.12 4.81
CA THR A 94 -3.01 5.25 4.24
C THR A 94 -3.30 6.60 4.89
N GLY A 95 -4.17 6.66 5.90
CA GLY A 95 -4.42 7.87 6.69
C GLY A 95 -5.61 8.71 6.25
N LYS A 96 -6.53 8.21 5.44
CA LYS A 96 -7.75 8.93 4.98
C LYS A 96 -8.57 9.50 6.14
N THR A 97 -8.92 8.66 7.09
CA THR A 97 -9.69 9.07 8.30
C THR A 97 -8.89 10.02 9.20
N LEU A 98 -7.56 9.79 9.33
CA LEU A 98 -6.67 10.65 10.11
C LEU A 98 -6.62 12.06 9.51
N LEU A 99 -6.56 12.19 8.19
CA LEU A 99 -6.55 13.49 7.50
C LEU A 99 -7.78 14.33 7.87
N VAL A 100 -8.99 13.75 7.79
CA VAL A 100 -10.23 14.49 8.06
C VAL A 100 -10.32 14.90 9.54
N LYS A 101 -9.92 14.03 10.46
CA LYS A 101 -9.84 14.36 11.90
C LYS A 101 -8.87 15.52 12.14
N THR A 102 -7.69 15.46 11.57
CA THR A 102 -6.67 16.51 11.69
C THR A 102 -7.11 17.83 11.06
N LEU A 103 -7.84 17.74 9.94
CA LEU A 103 -8.44 18.91 9.28
C LEU A 103 -9.47 19.59 10.17
N SER A 104 -10.37 18.83 10.79
CA SER A 104 -11.37 19.31 11.74
C SER A 104 -10.69 20.02 12.93
N GLU A 105 -9.65 19.40 13.52
CA GLU A 105 -8.85 19.99 14.59
C GLU A 105 -8.18 21.32 14.17
N LYS A 106 -7.59 21.38 12.97
CA LYS A 106 -6.88 22.56 12.47
C LYS A 106 -7.81 23.72 12.14
N LEU A 107 -9.01 23.42 11.66
CA LEU A 107 -10.02 24.41 11.30
C LEU A 107 -10.90 24.82 12.46
N ASP A 108 -10.85 24.10 13.58
CA ASP A 108 -11.77 24.23 14.72
C ASP A 108 -13.25 24.13 14.27
N ILE A 109 -13.53 23.15 13.40
CA ILE A 109 -14.86 22.88 12.85
C ILE A 109 -15.34 21.53 13.37
N PRO A 110 -16.58 21.43 13.87
CA PRO A 110 -17.13 20.18 14.36
C PRO A 110 -17.20 19.13 13.26
N LEU A 111 -16.75 17.90 13.58
CA LEU A 111 -16.76 16.73 12.73
C LEU A 111 -17.93 15.82 13.14
N ILE A 112 -18.75 15.41 12.18
CA ILE A 112 -19.74 14.36 12.33
C ILE A 112 -19.30 13.18 11.48
N THR A 113 -19.08 12.03 12.12
CA THR A 113 -18.61 10.81 11.45
C THR A 113 -19.73 9.80 11.36
N ALA A 114 -19.79 9.06 10.25
CA ALA A 114 -20.62 7.89 10.05
C ALA A 114 -19.83 6.86 9.23
N SER A 115 -20.14 5.57 9.41
CA SER A 115 -19.65 4.52 8.51
C SER A 115 -20.72 4.21 7.45
N GLY A 116 -20.29 3.95 6.21
CA GLY A 116 -21.20 3.47 5.16
C GLY A 116 -21.96 2.21 5.58
N SER A 117 -21.35 1.35 6.37
CA SER A 117 -21.98 0.14 6.91
C SER A 117 -23.18 0.43 7.84
N GLU A 118 -23.19 1.57 8.54
CA GLU A 118 -24.31 1.98 9.40
C GLU A 118 -25.61 2.26 8.63
N PHE A 119 -25.51 2.47 7.32
CA PHE A 119 -26.65 2.72 6.45
C PHE A 119 -27.23 1.46 5.82
N ILE A 120 -26.60 0.30 6.07
CA ILE A 120 -27.09 -1.00 5.58
C ILE A 120 -27.97 -1.61 6.66
N GLU A 121 -29.24 -1.81 6.33
CA GLU A 121 -30.20 -2.39 7.25
C GLU A 121 -31.10 -3.42 6.54
N MET A 122 -31.71 -4.31 7.32
CA MET A 122 -32.62 -5.32 6.78
C MET A 122 -34.01 -4.72 6.47
N TYR A 123 -34.37 -3.61 7.13
CA TYR A 123 -35.70 -3.00 6.99
C TYR A 123 -35.67 -1.85 6.00
N VAL A 124 -36.59 -1.89 5.04
CA VAL A 124 -36.68 -0.87 3.97
C VAL A 124 -36.89 0.53 4.54
N GLY A 125 -36.06 1.48 4.08
CA GLY A 125 -36.15 2.89 4.44
C GLY A 125 -35.43 3.31 5.72
N VAL A 126 -34.91 2.39 6.54
CA VAL A 126 -34.14 2.73 7.75
C VAL A 126 -32.80 3.37 7.38
N GLY A 127 -32.10 2.84 6.40
CA GLY A 127 -30.85 3.42 5.90
C GLY A 127 -31.03 4.85 5.37
N ALA A 128 -32.06 5.07 4.57
CA ALA A 128 -32.43 6.40 4.09
C ALA A 128 -32.80 7.38 5.23
N LYS A 129 -33.46 6.90 6.29
CA LYS A 129 -33.73 7.69 7.48
C LYS A 129 -32.47 8.11 8.20
N ARG A 130 -31.50 7.19 8.41
CA ARG A 130 -30.21 7.50 9.05
C ARG A 130 -29.41 8.53 8.24
N VAL A 131 -29.43 8.45 6.92
CA VAL A 131 -28.81 9.47 6.06
C VAL A 131 -29.44 10.84 6.35
N ARG A 132 -30.78 10.96 6.37
CA ARG A 132 -31.45 12.22 6.71
C ARG A 132 -31.03 12.75 8.08
N GLU A 133 -31.07 11.90 9.10
CA GLU A 133 -30.67 12.29 10.46
C GLU A 133 -29.24 12.78 10.55
N LEU A 134 -28.29 12.18 9.79
CA LEU A 134 -26.90 12.62 9.70
C LEU A 134 -26.81 14.05 9.15
N PHE A 135 -27.52 14.32 8.05
CA PHE A 135 -27.50 15.63 7.41
C PHE A 135 -28.25 16.67 8.23
N ASP A 136 -29.34 16.32 8.88
CA ASP A 136 -30.10 17.23 9.75
C ASP A 136 -29.29 17.67 10.98
N LYS A 137 -28.50 16.75 11.58
CA LYS A 137 -27.53 17.09 12.64
C LYS A 137 -26.49 18.11 12.16
N ALA A 138 -26.11 18.04 10.90
CA ALA A 138 -25.14 18.98 10.31
C ALA A 138 -25.77 20.33 9.99
N LYS A 139 -27.01 20.35 9.47
CA LYS A 139 -27.77 21.58 9.17
C LYS A 139 -28.01 22.45 10.40
N GLY A 140 -28.07 21.83 11.58
CA GLY A 140 -28.20 22.53 12.87
C GLY A 140 -26.92 23.25 13.34
N LYS A 141 -25.81 23.15 12.60
CA LYS A 141 -24.51 23.77 12.95
C LYS A 141 -24.16 24.88 11.96
N GLU A 142 -23.51 25.95 12.43
CA GLU A 142 -23.06 27.06 11.59
C GLU A 142 -22.03 26.60 10.55
N LYS A 143 -21.09 25.76 10.98
CA LYS A 143 -20.06 25.11 10.14
C LYS A 143 -19.92 23.68 10.58
N CYS A 144 -19.80 22.75 9.63
CA CYS A 144 -19.66 21.33 9.96
C CYS A 144 -18.95 20.58 8.84
N ILE A 145 -18.15 19.59 9.24
CA ILE A 145 -17.61 18.58 8.34
C ILE A 145 -18.38 17.28 8.59
N ILE A 146 -18.96 16.70 7.55
CA ILE A 146 -19.51 15.34 7.55
C ILE A 146 -18.43 14.43 6.98
N PHE A 147 -18.13 13.34 7.65
CA PHE A 147 -17.24 12.31 7.15
C PHE A 147 -17.94 10.96 7.11
N ILE A 148 -18.00 10.36 5.91
CA ILE A 148 -18.57 9.04 5.68
C ILE A 148 -17.44 8.10 5.32
N ASP A 149 -17.06 7.21 6.25
CA ASP A 149 -16.03 6.21 5.99
C ASP A 149 -16.65 4.99 5.29
N GLU A 150 -15.86 4.27 4.51
CA GLU A 150 -16.30 3.06 3.79
C GLU A 150 -17.59 3.25 2.97
N ILE A 151 -17.65 4.35 2.21
CA ILE A 151 -18.85 4.66 1.42
C ILE A 151 -19.19 3.58 0.37
N ASP A 152 -18.21 2.77 -0.03
CA ASP A 152 -18.37 1.62 -0.92
C ASP A 152 -19.31 0.55 -0.34
N ALA A 153 -19.47 0.47 0.97
CA ALA A 153 -20.44 -0.44 1.59
C ALA A 153 -21.89 -0.19 1.07
N VAL A 154 -22.23 1.08 0.86
CA VAL A 154 -23.57 1.48 0.37
C VAL A 154 -23.54 1.79 -1.13
N GLY A 155 -22.47 2.46 -1.57
CA GLY A 155 -22.37 3.10 -2.87
C GLY A 155 -21.91 2.19 -4.01
N THR A 156 -21.96 0.87 -3.92
CA THR A 156 -21.59 -0.06 -5.00
C THR A 156 -22.54 0.02 -6.19
N LYS A 157 -22.00 -0.26 -7.39
CA LYS A 157 -22.77 -0.30 -8.64
C LYS A 157 -23.96 -1.24 -8.56
N ARG A 158 -25.09 -0.84 -9.12
CA ARG A 158 -26.39 -1.54 -9.06
C ARG A 158 -26.37 -2.94 -9.70
N GLU A 159 -25.43 -3.21 -10.60
CA GLU A 159 -25.28 -4.49 -11.30
C GLU A 159 -24.80 -5.64 -10.39
N LEU A 160 -24.21 -5.32 -9.22
CA LEU A 160 -23.61 -6.28 -8.30
C LEU A 160 -24.53 -6.77 -7.19
N GLY A 161 -25.80 -6.34 -7.16
CA GLY A 161 -26.76 -6.83 -6.16
C GLY A 161 -28.16 -6.24 -6.28
N ASN A 162 -29.17 -7.10 -6.26
CA ASN A 162 -30.59 -6.79 -6.33
C ASN A 162 -31.16 -6.19 -5.00
N ASN A 163 -30.44 -5.28 -4.34
CA ASN A 163 -30.86 -4.70 -3.07
C ASN A 163 -31.53 -3.33 -3.30
N SER A 164 -32.86 -3.32 -3.41
CA SER A 164 -33.70 -2.12 -3.53
C SER A 164 -33.46 -1.12 -2.39
N GLU A 165 -33.09 -1.60 -1.21
CA GLU A 165 -32.80 -0.78 -0.04
C GLU A 165 -31.50 0.02 -0.18
N ARG A 166 -30.41 -0.60 -0.63
CA ARG A 166 -29.15 0.13 -0.92
C ARG A 166 -29.39 1.22 -1.95
N ALA A 167 -30.15 0.93 -3.00
CA ALA A 167 -30.49 1.92 -4.01
C ALA A 167 -31.30 3.08 -3.42
N SER A 168 -32.24 2.81 -2.50
CA SER A 168 -33.01 3.84 -1.79
C SER A 168 -32.10 4.71 -0.93
N THR A 169 -31.18 4.11 -0.19
CA THR A 169 -30.22 4.81 0.67
C THR A 169 -29.25 5.67 -0.13
N VAL A 170 -28.70 5.14 -1.25
CA VAL A 170 -27.87 5.94 -2.17
C VAL A 170 -28.65 7.11 -2.74
N ASN A 171 -29.89 6.89 -3.21
CA ASN A 171 -30.73 7.97 -3.74
C ASN A 171 -31.01 9.04 -2.68
N GLN A 172 -31.24 8.66 -1.41
CA GLN A 172 -31.40 9.62 -0.33
C GLN A 172 -30.12 10.43 -0.10
N LEU A 173 -28.94 9.77 -0.10
CA LEU A 173 -27.65 10.46 0.03
C LEU A 173 -27.45 11.47 -1.11
N LEU A 174 -27.77 11.08 -2.34
CA LEU A 174 -27.70 11.96 -3.50
C LEU A 174 -28.66 13.15 -3.34
N THR A 175 -29.88 12.92 -2.87
CA THR A 175 -30.88 13.96 -2.62
C THR A 175 -30.41 14.96 -1.56
N GLU A 176 -29.85 14.48 -0.45
CA GLU A 176 -29.30 15.35 0.59
C GLU A 176 -28.12 16.18 0.07
N MET A 177 -27.22 15.59 -0.72
CA MET A 177 -26.10 16.33 -1.33
C MET A 177 -26.56 17.34 -2.36
N ASP A 178 -27.57 17.02 -3.19
CA ASP A 178 -28.12 17.93 -4.17
C ASP A 178 -28.88 19.09 -3.50
N GLY A 179 -29.57 18.81 -2.39
CA GLY A 179 -30.37 19.76 -1.60
C GLY A 179 -29.56 20.76 -0.76
N PHE A 180 -28.22 20.65 -0.71
CA PHE A 180 -27.41 21.67 -0.06
C PHE A 180 -27.49 23.02 -0.80
N GLU A 181 -28.10 23.98 -0.13
CA GLU A 181 -28.02 25.37 -0.54
C GLU A 181 -26.58 25.89 -0.32
N GLU A 182 -26.13 26.82 -1.17
CA GLU A 182 -24.81 27.45 -1.04
C GLU A 182 -24.60 28.20 0.29
N LYS A 183 -25.67 28.43 1.05
CA LYS A 183 -25.65 29.09 2.36
C LYS A 183 -25.12 28.19 3.47
N ASN A 184 -25.21 26.86 3.34
CA ASN A 184 -24.77 25.94 4.37
C ASN A 184 -23.27 25.73 4.30
N ASN A 185 -22.54 26.11 5.37
CA ASN A 185 -21.09 25.91 5.48
C ASN A 185 -20.74 24.45 5.86
N ILE A 186 -21.38 23.49 5.17
CA ILE A 186 -21.18 22.05 5.36
C ILE A 186 -20.30 21.53 4.23
N MET A 187 -19.25 20.79 4.56
CA MET A 187 -18.43 20.07 3.61
C MET A 187 -18.52 18.57 3.89
N VAL A 188 -18.75 17.77 2.86
CA VAL A 188 -18.88 16.32 2.97
C VAL A 188 -17.60 15.67 2.47
N PHE A 189 -16.95 14.88 3.32
CA PHE A 189 -15.88 13.98 2.94
C PHE A 189 -16.40 12.55 2.94
N ALA A 190 -16.01 11.76 1.96
CA ALA A 190 -16.21 10.33 1.98
C ALA A 190 -14.91 9.60 1.73
N ALA A 191 -14.72 8.43 2.35
CA ALA A 191 -13.56 7.59 2.10
C ALA A 191 -13.99 6.25 1.50
N THR A 192 -13.17 5.74 0.57
CA THR A 192 -13.36 4.42 -0.04
C THR A 192 -12.01 3.74 -0.33
N ASN A 193 -12.00 2.43 -0.22
CA ASN A 193 -10.90 1.60 -0.68
C ASN A 193 -11.12 1.10 -2.11
N LEU A 194 -12.36 1.13 -2.61
CA LEU A 194 -12.82 0.45 -3.83
C LEU A 194 -13.49 1.42 -4.82
N ILE A 195 -12.79 2.50 -5.21
CA ILE A 195 -13.34 3.55 -6.10
C ILE A 195 -13.93 3.01 -7.41
N LYS A 196 -13.37 1.91 -7.96
CA LYS A 196 -13.84 1.31 -9.24
C LYS A 196 -15.25 0.73 -9.13
N PHE A 197 -15.68 0.37 -7.93
CA PHE A 197 -16.99 -0.25 -7.67
C PHE A 197 -18.06 0.75 -7.27
N LEU A 198 -17.70 2.03 -7.02
CA LEU A 198 -18.69 3.06 -6.68
C LEU A 198 -19.63 3.37 -7.83
N ASP A 199 -20.89 3.65 -7.48
CA ASP A 199 -21.90 4.16 -8.44
C ASP A 199 -21.42 5.49 -9.03
N PRO A 200 -21.31 5.61 -10.37
CA PRO A 200 -20.92 6.84 -11.04
C PRO A 200 -21.78 8.04 -10.66
N ALA A 201 -23.02 7.84 -10.22
CA ALA A 201 -23.90 8.90 -9.78
C ALA A 201 -23.35 9.65 -8.55
N LEU A 202 -22.62 8.98 -7.66
CA LEU A 202 -21.99 9.61 -6.50
C LEU A 202 -20.84 10.57 -6.88
N THR A 203 -20.17 10.30 -7.99
CA THR A 203 -18.98 11.07 -8.41
C THR A 203 -19.27 12.12 -9.48
N ARG A 204 -20.55 12.44 -9.73
CA ARG A 204 -20.97 13.51 -10.66
C ARG A 204 -20.77 14.89 -10.03
N SER A 205 -20.66 15.90 -10.90
CA SER A 205 -20.57 17.31 -10.50
C SER A 205 -21.71 17.70 -9.57
N GLY A 206 -21.39 18.46 -8.51
CA GLY A 206 -22.32 18.86 -7.46
C GLY A 206 -22.47 17.86 -6.31
N ARG A 207 -21.78 16.71 -6.34
CA ARG A 207 -21.75 15.68 -5.31
C ARG A 207 -20.32 15.46 -4.85
N PHE A 208 -19.75 14.26 -4.98
CA PHE A 208 -18.31 14.01 -4.76
C PHE A 208 -17.53 14.32 -6.04
N ASP A 209 -17.53 15.57 -6.42
CA ASP A 209 -16.91 16.03 -7.67
C ASP A 209 -15.39 16.18 -7.60
N LYS A 210 -14.85 16.18 -6.41
CA LYS A 210 -13.40 16.15 -6.18
C LYS A 210 -12.95 14.81 -5.63
N LYS A 211 -11.87 14.27 -6.21
CA LYS A 211 -11.29 12.97 -5.85
C LYS A 211 -9.84 13.20 -5.45
N VAL A 212 -9.51 12.84 -4.23
CA VAL A 212 -8.16 12.89 -3.68
C VAL A 212 -7.66 11.47 -3.53
N PHE A 213 -6.54 11.14 -4.19
CA PHE A 213 -5.99 9.81 -4.19
C PHE A 213 -4.87 9.67 -3.16
N PHE A 214 -4.97 8.61 -2.37
CA PHE A 214 -3.98 8.20 -1.39
C PHE A 214 -3.21 7.01 -1.94
N ASP A 215 -1.90 7.16 -2.10
CA ASP A 215 -1.00 6.08 -2.44
C ASP A 215 -0.39 5.46 -1.17
N LEU A 216 0.21 4.28 -1.32
CA LEU A 216 1.08 3.73 -0.29
C LEU A 216 2.33 4.61 -0.14
N PRO A 217 2.90 4.72 1.06
CA PRO A 217 4.04 5.58 1.31
C PRO A 217 5.28 5.13 0.52
N ASN A 218 6.00 6.09 -0.05
CA ASN A 218 7.28 5.86 -0.70
C ASN A 218 8.40 5.58 0.34
N ASN A 219 9.63 5.30 -0.11
CA ASN A 219 10.72 4.93 0.79
C ASN A 219 11.06 6.02 1.83
N GLU A 220 11.11 7.29 1.41
CA GLU A 220 11.38 8.42 2.31
C GLU A 220 10.26 8.65 3.33
N GLU A 221 9.02 8.47 2.88
CA GLU A 221 7.84 8.58 3.75
C GLU A 221 7.80 7.44 4.76
N ARG A 222 8.14 6.20 4.36
CA ARG A 222 8.25 5.07 5.27
C ARG A 222 9.38 5.26 6.29
N GLU A 223 10.51 5.82 5.88
CA GLU A 223 11.59 6.16 6.82
C GLU A 223 11.12 7.15 7.89
N LYS A 224 10.39 8.20 7.49
CA LYS A 224 9.79 9.17 8.42
C LYS A 224 8.73 8.51 9.32
N LEU A 225 7.92 7.59 8.79
CA LEU A 225 6.95 6.82 9.57
C LEU A 225 7.64 5.89 10.59
N CYS A 226 8.69 5.17 10.16
CA CYS A 226 9.50 4.37 11.07
C CYS A 226 10.09 5.24 12.19
N LYS A 227 10.65 6.41 11.86
CA LYS A 227 11.16 7.34 12.87
C LYS A 227 10.07 7.79 13.84
N LEU A 228 8.85 8.08 13.36
CA LEU A 228 7.73 8.47 14.21
C LEU A 228 7.34 7.36 15.20
N TYR A 229 7.20 6.13 14.74
CA TYR A 229 6.67 5.03 15.55
C TYR A 229 7.70 4.31 16.42
N PHE A 230 9.00 4.47 16.11
CA PHE A 230 10.12 3.89 16.86
C PHE A 230 10.95 4.94 17.60
N ASP A 231 10.56 6.23 17.62
CA ASP A 231 11.34 7.34 18.19
C ASP A 231 11.65 7.15 19.68
N ASP A 232 10.78 6.48 20.42
CA ASP A 232 10.92 6.18 21.84
C ASP A 232 11.75 4.90 22.13
N MET A 233 12.27 4.21 21.08
CA MET A 233 12.94 2.93 21.16
C MET A 233 14.41 3.03 20.77
N LYS A 234 15.25 2.25 21.47
CA LYS A 234 16.65 2.02 21.08
C LYS A 234 16.70 0.89 20.05
N LEU A 235 17.05 1.23 18.82
CA LEU A 235 17.23 0.26 17.76
C LEU A 235 18.55 -0.51 17.93
N PRO A 236 18.67 -1.75 17.40
CA PRO A 236 19.92 -2.47 17.29
C PRO A 236 20.98 -1.67 16.53
N ARG A 237 22.28 -1.92 16.80
CA ARG A 237 23.40 -1.20 16.17
C ARG A 237 23.40 -1.32 14.64
N ASP A 238 22.97 -2.46 14.12
CA ASP A 238 22.96 -2.76 12.69
C ASP A 238 21.64 -2.36 12.00
N SER A 239 20.68 -1.79 12.75
CA SER A 239 19.40 -1.33 12.23
C SER A 239 19.35 0.18 12.17
N SER A 240 18.87 0.70 11.04
CA SER A 240 18.56 2.12 10.85
C SER A 240 17.12 2.29 10.33
N PHE A 241 16.57 3.48 10.44
CA PHE A 241 15.24 3.76 9.88
C PHE A 241 15.19 3.58 8.36
N SER A 242 16.31 3.81 7.68
CA SER A 242 16.46 3.55 6.25
C SER A 242 16.34 2.04 5.93
N ILE A 243 17.02 1.18 6.69
CA ILE A 243 16.90 -0.28 6.54
C ILE A 243 15.47 -0.76 6.84
N LEU A 244 14.85 -0.22 7.89
CA LEU A 244 13.46 -0.54 8.22
C LEU A 244 12.50 -0.11 7.10
N SER A 245 12.73 1.05 6.48
CA SER A 245 11.91 1.52 5.36
C SER A 245 12.01 0.63 4.13
N GLU A 246 13.18 0.05 3.86
CA GLU A 246 13.36 -0.92 2.78
C GLU A 246 12.60 -2.23 3.07
N ARG A 247 12.71 -2.74 4.30
CA ARG A 247 12.05 -4.00 4.73
C ARG A 247 10.52 -3.89 4.78
N THR A 248 9.99 -2.68 4.91
CA THR A 248 8.54 -2.40 4.98
C THR A 248 7.98 -1.88 3.66
N ALA A 249 8.65 -2.13 2.52
CA ALA A 249 8.16 -1.72 1.22
C ALA A 249 6.80 -2.35 0.89
N GLY A 250 5.90 -1.54 0.34
CA GLY A 250 4.53 -1.96 0.02
C GLY A 250 3.55 -1.94 1.20
N LEU A 251 4.01 -1.62 2.42
CA LEU A 251 3.16 -1.52 3.60
C LEU A 251 2.59 -0.11 3.78
N SER A 252 1.41 -0.05 4.37
CA SER A 252 0.75 1.21 4.72
C SER A 252 1.31 1.81 6.02
N GLY A 253 0.96 3.07 6.30
CA GLY A 253 1.33 3.71 7.58
C GLY A 253 0.74 2.99 8.81
N ALA A 254 -0.43 2.39 8.69
CA ALA A 254 -1.05 1.60 9.75
C ALA A 254 -0.29 0.29 10.00
N ASP A 255 0.19 -0.37 8.94
CA ASP A 255 0.99 -1.59 9.07
C ASP A 255 2.32 -1.30 9.78
N ILE A 256 3.00 -0.20 9.42
CA ILE A 256 4.25 0.22 10.08
C ILE A 256 4.01 0.53 11.57
N ALA A 257 2.90 1.20 11.89
CA ALA A 257 2.52 1.43 13.29
C ALA A 257 2.28 0.12 14.05
N ASN A 258 1.62 -0.84 13.40
CA ASN A 258 1.37 -2.17 13.97
C ASN A 258 2.69 -2.95 14.18
N ILE A 259 3.61 -2.90 13.21
CA ILE A 259 4.95 -3.50 13.34
C ILE A 259 5.69 -2.91 14.55
N ALA A 260 5.68 -1.59 14.71
CA ALA A 260 6.33 -0.95 15.84
C ALA A 260 5.71 -1.39 17.18
N ASN A 261 4.39 -1.48 17.25
CA ASN A 261 3.68 -1.97 18.43
C ASN A 261 4.00 -3.44 18.72
N GLN A 262 3.98 -4.29 17.70
CA GLN A 262 4.29 -5.72 17.84
C GLN A 262 5.75 -5.96 18.25
N ALA A 263 6.69 -5.17 17.71
CA ALA A 263 8.10 -5.24 18.12
C ALA A 263 8.27 -4.89 19.61
N LYS A 264 7.52 -3.91 20.12
CA LYS A 264 7.49 -3.57 21.56
C LYS A 264 6.93 -4.72 22.40
N ILE A 265 5.84 -5.35 21.94
CA ILE A 265 5.26 -6.52 22.62
C ILE A 265 6.27 -7.68 22.65
N ASN A 266 6.92 -7.98 21.54
CA ASN A 266 7.94 -9.03 21.46
C ASN A 266 9.14 -8.74 22.39
N ALA A 267 9.55 -7.48 22.51
CA ALA A 267 10.62 -7.09 23.43
C ALA A 267 10.24 -7.28 24.90
N ILE A 268 9.00 -6.96 25.28
CA ILE A 268 8.48 -7.17 26.63
C ILE A 268 8.42 -8.67 26.95
N GLN A 269 7.94 -9.49 26.04
CA GLN A 269 7.84 -10.94 26.19
C GLN A 269 9.22 -11.61 26.34
N ASN A 270 10.24 -11.06 25.67
CA ASN A 270 11.61 -11.53 25.74
C ASN A 270 12.40 -10.94 26.92
N ASN A 271 11.74 -10.22 27.85
CA ASN A 271 12.36 -9.57 29.00
C ASN A 271 13.54 -8.64 28.63
N ASN A 272 13.47 -7.96 27.51
CA ASN A 272 14.48 -6.99 27.10
C ASN A 272 14.51 -5.80 28.07
N GLU A 273 15.65 -5.09 28.10
CA GLU A 273 15.72 -3.81 28.80
C GLU A 273 14.67 -2.85 28.26
N LYS A 274 14.16 -1.98 29.16
CA LYS A 274 13.13 -0.98 28.79
C LYS A 274 13.54 -0.18 27.56
N ASN A 275 12.63 -0.09 26.61
CA ASN A 275 12.79 0.61 25.34
C ASN A 275 13.95 0.11 24.44
N THR A 276 14.42 -1.12 24.64
CA THR A 276 15.48 -1.71 23.81
C THR A 276 14.89 -2.80 22.92
N LEU A 277 15.08 -2.67 21.61
CA LEU A 277 14.68 -3.68 20.62
C LEU A 277 15.90 -4.46 20.13
N THR A 278 15.72 -5.76 19.93
CA THR A 278 16.67 -6.60 19.22
C THR A 278 16.26 -6.75 17.76
N GLU A 279 17.18 -7.13 16.91
CA GLU A 279 16.90 -7.42 15.49
C GLU A 279 15.80 -8.50 15.35
N SER A 280 15.83 -9.52 16.21
CA SER A 280 14.82 -10.58 16.26
C SER A 280 13.42 -10.06 16.60
N ASN A 281 13.30 -9.08 17.52
CA ASN A 281 12.01 -8.49 17.87
C ASN A 281 11.38 -7.79 16.66
N ILE A 282 12.20 -7.03 15.90
CA ILE A 282 11.76 -6.29 14.73
C ILE A 282 11.40 -7.24 13.59
N GLN A 283 12.28 -8.21 13.30
CA GLN A 283 12.04 -9.15 12.22
C GLN A 283 10.79 -10.01 12.45
N ASN A 284 10.61 -10.50 13.69
CA ASN A 284 9.40 -11.26 14.03
C ASN A 284 8.14 -10.40 13.93
N ALA A 285 8.21 -9.11 14.29
CA ALA A 285 7.08 -8.20 14.14
C ALA A 285 6.73 -7.96 12.66
N ILE A 286 7.73 -7.78 11.80
CA ILE A 286 7.52 -7.64 10.34
C ILE A 286 6.86 -8.90 9.79
N ASP A 287 7.40 -10.08 10.11
CA ASP A 287 6.86 -11.36 9.65
C ASP A 287 5.43 -11.59 10.16
N GLU A 288 5.15 -11.23 11.42
CA GLU A 288 3.82 -11.40 12.01
C GLU A 288 2.76 -10.52 11.35
N VAL A 289 3.11 -9.28 10.99
CA VAL A 289 2.19 -8.36 10.32
C VAL A 289 2.02 -8.73 8.84
N MET A 290 3.08 -9.15 8.14
CA MET A 290 3.01 -9.47 6.71
C MET A 290 2.38 -10.82 6.41
N ILE A 291 2.69 -11.84 7.23
CA ILE A 291 2.38 -13.24 6.92
C ILE A 291 1.45 -13.85 7.98
N GLY A 292 1.50 -13.29 9.20
CA GLY A 292 0.76 -13.76 10.34
C GLY A 292 1.65 -14.42 11.41
N ARG A 293 1.03 -14.69 12.55
CA ARG A 293 1.70 -15.25 13.73
C ARG A 293 2.18 -16.67 13.48
N GLU A 294 3.34 -17.03 14.06
CA GLU A 294 3.82 -18.41 14.07
C GLU A 294 2.83 -19.36 14.74
N LYS A 295 2.56 -20.49 14.08
CA LYS A 295 1.71 -21.57 14.60
C LYS A 295 2.53 -22.82 14.87
N ARG A 296 3.39 -22.77 15.89
CA ARG A 296 4.23 -23.91 16.30
C ARG A 296 3.41 -25.12 16.79
N GLU A 297 2.15 -24.89 17.17
CA GLU A 297 1.20 -25.94 17.56
C GLU A 297 0.75 -26.80 16.36
N ARG A 298 0.92 -26.31 15.14
CA ARG A 298 0.60 -27.04 13.92
C ARG A 298 1.75 -28.00 13.60
N ILE A 299 1.74 -29.16 14.24
CA ILE A 299 2.77 -30.19 14.08
C ILE A 299 2.61 -30.83 12.71
N LEU A 300 3.50 -30.49 11.78
CA LEU A 300 3.63 -31.20 10.50
C LEU A 300 4.41 -32.50 10.71
N SER A 301 3.97 -33.57 10.07
CA SER A 301 4.76 -34.79 10.00
C SER A 301 6.11 -34.55 9.31
N PHE A 302 7.11 -35.35 9.59
CA PHE A 302 8.42 -35.22 8.93
C PHE A 302 8.31 -35.28 7.40
N LYS A 303 7.38 -36.07 6.87
CA LYS A 303 7.13 -36.15 5.41
C LYS A 303 6.57 -34.85 4.86
N GLU A 304 5.64 -34.21 5.56
CA GLU A 304 5.07 -32.91 5.18
C GLU A 304 6.12 -31.81 5.29
N ARG A 305 6.87 -31.74 6.40
CA ARG A 305 7.97 -30.76 6.54
C ARG A 305 8.99 -30.88 5.42
N LYS A 306 9.36 -32.13 5.06
CA LYS A 306 10.27 -32.38 3.94
C LYS A 306 9.67 -31.92 2.60
N ARG A 307 8.37 -32.10 2.38
CA ARG A 307 7.70 -31.62 1.18
C ARG A 307 7.69 -30.10 1.12
N VAL A 308 7.32 -29.44 2.22
CA VAL A 308 7.33 -27.97 2.31
C VAL A 308 8.73 -27.42 2.09
N SER A 309 9.79 -28.06 2.63
CA SER A 309 11.16 -27.58 2.42
C SER A 309 11.59 -27.60 0.94
N TYR A 310 11.21 -28.62 0.18
CA TYR A 310 11.46 -28.64 -1.26
C TYR A 310 10.61 -27.62 -2.02
N HIS A 311 9.37 -27.40 -1.60
CA HIS A 311 8.50 -26.41 -2.17
C HIS A 311 9.12 -25.01 -2.04
N GLU A 312 9.48 -24.61 -0.82
CA GLU A 312 10.11 -23.30 -0.55
C GLU A 312 11.50 -23.17 -1.18
N ALA A 313 12.27 -24.29 -1.23
CA ALA A 313 13.55 -24.31 -1.95
C ALA A 313 13.37 -24.07 -3.45
N GLY A 314 12.29 -24.56 -4.06
CA GLY A 314 11.94 -24.30 -5.44
C GLY A 314 11.69 -22.82 -5.73
N HIS A 315 10.87 -22.15 -4.92
CA HIS A 315 10.64 -20.70 -5.00
C HIS A 315 11.95 -19.91 -4.82
N CYS A 316 12.73 -20.28 -3.81
CA CYS A 316 13.99 -19.62 -3.50
C CYS A 316 14.98 -19.71 -4.66
N LEU A 317 15.20 -20.91 -5.18
CA LEU A 317 16.16 -21.16 -6.26
C LEU A 317 15.76 -20.42 -7.54
N MET A 318 14.48 -20.46 -7.91
CA MET A 318 13.98 -19.73 -9.07
C MET A 318 14.13 -18.23 -8.90
N GLY A 319 13.80 -17.67 -7.73
CA GLY A 319 13.99 -16.25 -7.43
C GLY A 319 15.46 -15.81 -7.42
N PHE A 320 16.40 -16.73 -7.14
CA PHE A 320 17.84 -16.44 -7.15
C PHE A 320 18.44 -16.48 -8.56
N ILE A 321 18.04 -17.45 -9.38
CA ILE A 321 18.61 -17.70 -10.71
C ILE A 321 18.08 -16.74 -11.77
N LEU A 322 16.78 -16.40 -11.70
CA LEU A 322 16.13 -15.62 -12.75
C LEU A 322 16.53 -14.16 -12.71
N LYS A 323 16.89 -13.60 -13.89
CA LYS A 323 16.95 -12.16 -14.12
C LYS A 323 15.56 -11.57 -13.93
N HIS A 324 15.45 -10.30 -13.70
CA HIS A 324 14.16 -9.59 -13.60
C HIS A 324 13.22 -10.07 -12.48
N THR A 325 13.76 -10.77 -11.48
CA THR A 325 13.03 -11.13 -10.25
C THR A 325 13.65 -10.43 -9.04
N GLU A 326 12.86 -10.30 -7.98
CA GLU A 326 13.36 -9.85 -6.70
C GLU A 326 14.12 -10.98 -6.00
N GLN A 327 15.28 -10.65 -5.43
CA GLN A 327 16.12 -11.63 -4.72
C GLN A 327 15.42 -12.17 -3.46
N PRO A 328 15.52 -13.47 -3.19
CA PRO A 328 14.99 -14.05 -1.96
C PRO A 328 15.82 -13.57 -0.76
N VAL A 329 15.18 -12.92 0.22
CA VAL A 329 15.81 -12.37 1.43
C VAL A 329 15.77 -13.38 2.56
N LYS A 330 14.66 -14.10 2.67
CA LYS A 330 14.40 -15.06 3.76
C LYS A 330 13.46 -16.15 3.28
N VAL A 331 13.75 -17.37 3.66
CA VAL A 331 12.89 -18.54 3.41
C VAL A 331 12.66 -19.28 4.71
N SER A 332 11.43 -19.70 4.97
CA SER A 332 11.08 -20.41 6.21
C SER A 332 10.03 -21.47 5.96
N ILE A 333 10.15 -22.57 6.68
CA ILE A 333 9.17 -23.67 6.70
C ILE A 333 8.36 -23.72 8.00
N ILE A 334 8.41 -22.64 8.79
CA ILE A 334 7.59 -22.51 10.00
C ILE A 334 6.17 -22.08 9.56
N PRO A 335 5.12 -22.83 9.93
CA PRO A 335 3.76 -22.47 9.60
C PRO A 335 3.36 -21.12 10.20
N ARG A 336 2.71 -20.27 9.39
CA ARG A 336 2.24 -18.94 9.82
C ARG A 336 0.81 -18.66 9.34
N GLY A 337 0.14 -17.77 10.04
CA GLY A 337 -1.20 -17.32 9.64
C GLY A 337 -2.22 -18.45 9.51
N GLU A 338 -3.17 -18.32 8.59
CA GLU A 338 -4.27 -19.28 8.44
C GLU A 338 -3.90 -20.50 7.58
N ALA A 339 -3.16 -20.31 6.50
CA ALA A 339 -2.91 -21.35 5.51
C ALA A 339 -1.43 -21.59 5.17
N ALA A 340 -0.53 -20.62 5.43
CA ALA A 340 0.86 -20.73 5.03
C ALA A 340 1.60 -21.80 5.83
N LEU A 341 2.13 -22.82 5.14
CA LEU A 341 2.97 -23.89 5.72
C LEU A 341 4.45 -23.55 5.69
N GLY A 342 4.85 -22.63 4.83
CA GLY A 342 6.15 -22.03 4.67
C GLY A 342 6.01 -20.71 3.91
N TYR A 343 7.11 -20.01 3.70
CA TYR A 343 7.14 -18.80 2.88
C TYR A 343 8.54 -18.46 2.38
N SER A 344 8.60 -17.90 1.20
CA SER A 344 9.79 -17.28 0.63
C SER A 344 9.56 -15.77 0.50
N GLN A 345 10.31 -14.99 1.28
CA GLN A 345 10.26 -13.53 1.23
C GLN A 345 11.26 -13.00 0.20
N GLN A 346 10.78 -12.26 -0.76
CA GLN A 346 11.60 -11.60 -1.76
C GLN A 346 11.90 -10.14 -1.36
N LYS A 347 13.00 -9.58 -1.86
CA LYS A 347 13.37 -8.17 -1.62
C LYS A 347 12.30 -7.27 -2.24
N PRO A 348 11.58 -6.47 -1.45
CA PRO A 348 10.53 -5.64 -2.00
C PRO A 348 11.12 -4.53 -2.88
N VAL A 349 10.57 -4.35 -4.07
CA VAL A 349 10.98 -3.31 -5.03
C VAL A 349 9.84 -2.30 -5.22
N ASN A 350 10.17 -1.01 -5.13
CA ASN A 350 9.22 0.09 -5.36
C ASN A 350 8.99 0.33 -6.86
N LYS A 351 8.59 -0.70 -7.61
CA LYS A 351 8.25 -0.55 -9.02
C LYS A 351 6.75 -0.39 -9.21
N LYS A 352 6.35 0.66 -9.94
CA LYS A 352 4.94 0.88 -10.35
C LYS A 352 4.62 0.24 -11.71
N LEU A 353 5.63 -0.05 -12.52
CA LEU A 353 5.48 -0.67 -13.84
C LEU A 353 6.30 -1.95 -13.90
N MET A 354 5.71 -2.98 -14.49
CA MET A 354 6.37 -4.26 -14.77
C MET A 354 6.42 -4.50 -16.27
N THR A 355 7.56 -4.98 -16.74
CA THR A 355 7.76 -5.40 -18.12
C THR A 355 7.19 -6.81 -18.35
N GLU A 356 7.01 -7.19 -19.61
CA GLU A 356 6.62 -8.55 -20.00
C GLU A 356 7.52 -9.60 -19.35
N GLN A 357 8.83 -9.37 -19.43
CA GLN A 357 9.86 -10.27 -18.93
C GLN A 357 9.79 -10.47 -17.41
N GLU A 358 9.57 -9.38 -16.66
CA GLU A 358 9.40 -9.45 -15.21
C GLU A 358 8.17 -10.27 -14.81
N ILE A 359 7.08 -10.16 -15.58
CA ILE A 359 5.85 -10.92 -15.31
C ILE A 359 6.07 -12.41 -15.57
N LEU A 360 6.68 -12.78 -16.71
CA LEU A 360 6.96 -14.17 -17.04
C LEU A 360 7.91 -14.82 -16.02
N CYS A 361 8.97 -14.11 -15.62
CA CYS A 361 9.87 -14.57 -14.57
C CYS A 361 9.16 -14.72 -13.21
N ARG A 362 8.29 -13.79 -12.85
CA ARG A 362 7.50 -13.88 -11.61
C ARG A 362 6.55 -15.08 -11.61
N ILE A 363 5.92 -15.41 -12.74
CA ILE A 363 5.12 -16.62 -12.89
C ILE A 363 6.00 -17.87 -12.69
N ALA A 364 7.22 -17.90 -13.23
CA ALA A 364 8.15 -19.01 -13.04
C ALA A 364 8.56 -19.20 -11.59
N VAL A 365 8.80 -18.10 -10.85
CA VAL A 365 9.08 -18.15 -9.40
C VAL A 365 7.89 -18.77 -8.66
N LEU A 366 6.66 -18.32 -8.93
CA LEU A 366 5.45 -18.86 -8.31
C LEU A 366 5.21 -20.34 -8.63
N LEU A 367 5.57 -20.79 -9.81
CA LEU A 367 5.49 -22.21 -10.19
C LEU A 367 6.62 -23.04 -9.57
N GLY A 368 7.70 -22.41 -9.09
CA GLY A 368 8.91 -23.06 -8.58
C GLY A 368 8.65 -24.10 -7.51
N GLY A 369 7.79 -23.80 -6.53
CA GLY A 369 7.45 -24.72 -5.44
C GLY A 369 6.75 -25.97 -5.96
N ARG A 370 5.71 -25.81 -6.78
CA ARG A 370 5.00 -26.93 -7.42
C ARG A 370 5.91 -27.78 -8.30
N CYS A 371 6.77 -27.17 -9.10
CA CYS A 371 7.72 -27.87 -9.96
C CYS A 371 8.76 -28.64 -9.15
N ALA A 372 9.22 -28.11 -8.03
CA ALA A 372 10.13 -28.81 -7.11
C ALA A 372 9.48 -30.07 -6.51
N GLU A 373 8.22 -29.97 -6.08
CA GLU A 373 7.46 -31.15 -5.63
C GLU A 373 7.34 -32.22 -6.72
N LEU A 374 7.02 -31.80 -7.94
CA LEU A 374 6.89 -32.71 -9.09
C LEU A 374 8.20 -33.46 -9.40
N ILE A 375 9.33 -32.76 -9.33
CA ILE A 375 10.66 -33.35 -9.59
C ILE A 375 11.01 -34.37 -8.49
N MET A 376 10.73 -34.03 -7.22
CA MET A 376 11.19 -34.85 -6.09
C MET A 376 10.24 -36.01 -5.75
N TYR A 377 8.94 -35.83 -5.95
CA TYR A 377 7.93 -36.82 -5.52
C TYR A 377 7.09 -37.39 -6.66
N ASN A 378 7.29 -36.91 -7.90
CA ASN A 378 6.48 -37.25 -9.08
C ASN A 378 4.96 -37.02 -8.86
N ASN A 379 4.61 -36.19 -7.90
CA ASN A 379 3.25 -35.73 -7.62
C ASN A 379 3.28 -34.35 -6.96
N VAL A 380 2.14 -33.69 -6.93
CA VAL A 380 1.97 -32.35 -6.35
C VAL A 380 1.01 -32.40 -5.18
N SER A 381 1.11 -31.42 -4.29
CA SER A 381 0.23 -31.26 -3.13
C SER A 381 -0.70 -30.05 -3.30
N THR A 382 -1.61 -29.88 -2.35
CA THR A 382 -2.49 -28.70 -2.25
C THR A 382 -1.75 -27.45 -1.77
N GLY A 383 -0.47 -27.56 -1.37
CA GLY A 383 0.33 -26.45 -0.85
C GLY A 383 0.51 -25.29 -1.84
N ALA A 384 0.47 -25.59 -3.15
CA ALA A 384 0.61 -24.59 -4.21
C ALA A 384 -0.70 -23.83 -4.57
N SER A 385 -1.79 -23.94 -3.79
CA SER A 385 -3.07 -23.35 -4.22
C SER A 385 -3.03 -21.83 -4.31
N ASP A 386 -2.40 -21.16 -3.36
CA ASP A 386 -2.22 -19.69 -3.35
C ASP A 386 -1.31 -19.22 -4.50
N ASP A 387 -0.24 -19.97 -4.80
CA ASP A 387 0.63 -19.68 -5.94
C ASP A 387 -0.09 -19.80 -7.27
N ILE A 388 -0.93 -20.85 -7.43
CA ILE A 388 -1.73 -21.04 -8.65
C ILE A 388 -2.77 -19.93 -8.80
N GLU A 389 -3.37 -19.44 -7.73
CA GLU A 389 -4.29 -18.29 -7.76
C GLU A 389 -3.57 -17.03 -8.25
N LYS A 390 -2.38 -16.76 -7.70
CA LYS A 390 -1.53 -15.63 -8.12
C LYS A 390 -1.09 -15.76 -9.58
N VAL A 391 -0.66 -16.95 -10.01
CA VAL A 391 -0.32 -17.23 -11.42
C VAL A 391 -1.51 -16.97 -12.33
N SER A 392 -2.70 -17.47 -11.96
CA SER A 392 -3.92 -17.28 -12.73
C SER A 392 -4.30 -15.81 -12.88
N SER A 393 -4.16 -15.04 -11.80
CA SER A 393 -4.40 -13.60 -11.81
C SER A 393 -3.40 -12.85 -12.70
N LEU A 394 -2.11 -13.17 -12.59
CA LEU A 394 -1.04 -12.53 -13.37
C LEU A 394 -1.19 -12.82 -14.86
N ILE A 395 -1.41 -14.06 -15.25
CA ILE A 395 -1.51 -14.43 -16.67
C ILE A 395 -2.80 -13.90 -17.31
N THR A 396 -3.89 -13.84 -16.55
CA THR A 396 -5.13 -13.22 -17.01
C THR A 396 -4.94 -11.72 -17.26
N ASN A 397 -4.29 -11.01 -16.33
CA ASN A 397 -3.98 -9.60 -16.52
C ASN A 397 -2.99 -9.36 -17.68
N TYR A 398 -1.96 -10.20 -17.83
CA TYR A 398 -1.01 -10.17 -18.92
C TYR A 398 -1.73 -10.27 -20.29
N THR A 399 -2.68 -11.19 -20.41
CA THR A 399 -3.40 -11.44 -21.66
C THR A 399 -4.55 -10.46 -21.89
N ASN A 400 -5.41 -10.23 -20.87
CA ASN A 400 -6.67 -9.50 -21.05
C ASN A 400 -6.55 -8.00 -20.75
N SER A 401 -5.74 -7.63 -19.74
CA SER A 401 -5.77 -6.25 -19.23
C SER A 401 -4.59 -5.41 -19.73
N TRP A 402 -3.40 -6.01 -19.86
CA TRP A 402 -2.18 -5.29 -20.22
C TRP A 402 -1.83 -5.36 -21.71
N GLY A 403 -2.52 -6.22 -22.48
CA GLY A 403 -2.32 -6.36 -23.93
C GLY A 403 -0.90 -6.79 -24.31
N MET A 404 -0.23 -7.57 -23.44
CA MET A 404 1.14 -8.01 -23.65
C MET A 404 1.24 -9.26 -24.52
N ASN A 405 0.14 -10.00 -24.67
CA ASN A 405 0.10 -11.17 -25.56
C ASN A 405 0.02 -10.74 -27.01
N LYS A 406 1.05 -11.08 -27.82
CA LYS A 406 1.16 -10.67 -29.24
C LYS A 406 0.06 -11.24 -30.13
N GLU A 407 -0.48 -12.40 -29.81
CA GLU A 407 -1.53 -13.06 -30.63
C GLU A 407 -2.91 -12.43 -30.38
N ILE A 408 -3.19 -12.00 -29.15
CA ILE A 408 -4.42 -11.28 -28.80
C ILE A 408 -4.30 -9.81 -29.22
N GLY A 409 -3.07 -9.26 -29.21
CA GLY A 409 -2.79 -7.86 -29.45
C GLY A 409 -3.22 -6.95 -28.28
N PRO A 410 -3.17 -5.63 -28.46
CA PRO A 410 -3.51 -4.65 -27.41
C PRO A 410 -5.03 -4.49 -27.25
N LEU A 411 -5.73 -5.59 -27.03
CA LEU A 411 -7.18 -5.65 -26.85
C LEU A 411 -7.52 -6.18 -25.46
N ASN A 412 -8.61 -5.68 -24.89
CA ASN A 412 -9.17 -6.21 -23.66
C ASN A 412 -10.50 -6.92 -23.96
N PRO A 413 -10.52 -8.27 -23.98
CA PRO A 413 -11.71 -9.04 -24.28
C PRO A 413 -12.89 -8.74 -23.34
N ASP A 414 -12.61 -8.50 -22.07
CA ASP A 414 -13.64 -8.24 -21.05
C ASP A 414 -14.33 -6.89 -21.27
N ALA A 415 -13.60 -5.90 -21.81
CA ALA A 415 -14.14 -4.58 -22.14
C ALA A 415 -15.00 -4.57 -23.42
N MET A 416 -14.88 -5.60 -24.27
CA MET A 416 -15.59 -5.71 -25.55
C MET A 416 -17.02 -6.26 -25.42
N GLY A 417 -17.46 -6.65 -24.23
CA GLY A 417 -18.79 -7.17 -23.97
C GLY A 417 -19.13 -8.42 -24.81
N GLY A 418 -20.28 -8.46 -25.43
CA GLY A 418 -20.75 -9.61 -26.21
C GLY A 418 -19.83 -10.01 -27.35
N LEU A 419 -19.16 -9.07 -28.00
CA LEU A 419 -18.18 -9.33 -29.08
C LEU A 419 -16.89 -9.97 -28.55
N GLY A 420 -16.57 -9.76 -27.26
CA GLY A 420 -15.37 -10.33 -26.62
C GLY A 420 -15.45 -11.83 -26.31
N LYS A 421 -16.63 -12.47 -26.33
CA LYS A 421 -16.78 -13.87 -25.89
C LYS A 421 -15.90 -14.87 -26.66
N GLN A 422 -15.81 -14.74 -27.96
CA GLN A 422 -14.93 -15.59 -28.76
C GLN A 422 -13.45 -15.32 -28.46
N LEU A 423 -13.09 -14.06 -28.35
CA LEU A 423 -11.74 -13.64 -28.00
C LEU A 423 -11.34 -14.10 -26.60
N THR A 424 -12.27 -14.10 -25.63
CA THR A 424 -12.05 -14.62 -24.27
C THR A 424 -11.70 -16.11 -24.29
N SER A 425 -12.35 -16.91 -25.14
CA SER A 425 -12.02 -18.33 -25.28
C SER A 425 -10.60 -18.54 -25.84
N VAL A 426 -10.23 -17.77 -26.86
CA VAL A 426 -8.87 -17.80 -27.42
C VAL A 426 -7.85 -17.33 -26.36
N ALA A 427 -8.14 -16.25 -25.65
CA ALA A 427 -7.29 -15.72 -24.59
C ALA A 427 -7.05 -16.75 -23.46
N THR A 428 -8.09 -17.47 -23.04
CA THR A 428 -7.98 -18.53 -22.03
C THR A 428 -7.07 -19.67 -22.48
N ASN A 429 -7.19 -20.12 -23.75
CA ASN A 429 -6.31 -21.14 -24.30
C ASN A 429 -4.85 -20.64 -24.32
N LYS A 430 -4.62 -19.39 -24.71
CA LYS A 430 -3.28 -18.80 -24.73
C LYS A 430 -2.69 -18.65 -23.33
N CYS A 431 -3.47 -18.27 -22.33
CA CYS A 431 -3.03 -18.28 -20.92
C CYS A 431 -2.50 -19.67 -20.53
N LYS A 432 -3.24 -20.73 -20.87
CA LYS A 432 -2.84 -22.11 -20.58
C LYS A 432 -1.54 -22.51 -21.32
N GLU A 433 -1.41 -22.16 -22.59
CA GLU A 433 -0.19 -22.43 -23.38
C GLU A 433 1.03 -21.76 -22.79
N ILE A 434 0.93 -20.46 -22.42
CA ILE A 434 2.02 -19.70 -21.82
C ILE A 434 2.44 -20.30 -20.47
N VAL A 435 1.48 -20.57 -19.58
CA VAL A 435 1.77 -21.15 -18.26
C VAL A 435 2.44 -22.52 -18.40
N ASN A 436 1.96 -23.39 -19.31
CA ASN A 436 2.57 -24.70 -19.56
C ASN A 436 4.00 -24.58 -20.10
N ALA A 437 4.26 -23.60 -20.98
CA ALA A 437 5.61 -23.35 -21.50
C ALA A 437 6.57 -22.88 -20.39
N ILE A 438 6.10 -21.97 -19.51
CA ILE A 438 6.88 -21.51 -18.37
C ILE A 438 7.12 -22.65 -17.36
N GLU A 439 6.09 -23.46 -17.05
CA GLU A 439 6.21 -24.62 -16.17
C GLU A 439 7.28 -25.59 -16.67
N LYS A 440 7.28 -25.88 -17.99
CA LYS A 440 8.30 -26.75 -18.62
C LYS A 440 9.71 -26.19 -18.45
N GLN A 441 9.93 -24.89 -18.75
CA GLN A 441 11.24 -24.25 -18.57
C GLN A 441 11.66 -24.24 -17.09
N THR A 442 10.73 -23.98 -16.16
CA THR A 442 10.97 -24.02 -14.73
C THR A 442 11.42 -25.41 -14.27
N ILE A 443 10.77 -26.48 -14.76
CA ILE A 443 11.15 -27.87 -14.48
C ILE A 443 12.56 -28.18 -15.01
N GLU A 444 12.90 -27.74 -16.21
CA GLU A 444 14.22 -27.94 -16.79
C GLU A 444 15.32 -27.22 -16.00
N LEU A 445 15.07 -25.97 -15.60
CA LEU A 445 16.01 -25.18 -14.77
C LEU A 445 16.22 -25.81 -13.39
N LEU A 446 15.15 -26.24 -12.73
CA LEU A 446 15.24 -26.90 -11.41
C LEU A 446 15.93 -28.26 -11.53
N LYS A 447 15.72 -29.04 -12.60
CA LYS A 447 16.44 -30.31 -12.83
C LYS A 447 17.93 -30.09 -13.04
N THR A 448 18.33 -29.10 -13.83
CA THR A 448 19.73 -28.74 -14.07
C THR A 448 20.43 -28.33 -12.77
N ASN A 449 19.70 -27.64 -11.89
CA ASN A 449 20.22 -27.12 -10.64
C ASN A 449 19.73 -27.93 -9.42
N LYS A 450 19.36 -29.19 -9.60
CA LYS A 450 18.75 -30.04 -8.59
C LYS A 450 19.54 -30.13 -7.30
N LYS A 451 20.87 -30.19 -7.39
CA LYS A 451 21.77 -30.22 -6.22
C LYS A 451 21.56 -29.04 -5.29
N TYR A 452 21.50 -27.82 -5.84
CA TYR A 452 21.32 -26.61 -5.02
C TYR A 452 19.92 -26.54 -4.41
N MET A 453 18.90 -27.07 -5.08
CA MET A 453 17.55 -27.21 -4.52
C MET A 453 17.55 -28.19 -3.33
N GLU A 454 18.28 -29.32 -3.44
CA GLU A 454 18.43 -30.31 -2.36
C GLU A 454 19.18 -29.72 -1.18
N ASP A 455 20.31 -29.03 -1.41
CA ASP A 455 21.11 -28.37 -0.36
C ASP A 455 20.28 -27.31 0.40
N LEU A 456 19.48 -26.50 -0.32
CA LEU A 456 18.56 -25.53 0.29
C LEU A 456 17.46 -26.23 1.13
N ALA A 457 16.86 -27.29 0.60
CA ALA A 457 15.79 -28.02 1.29
C ALA A 457 16.30 -28.71 2.55
N GLU A 458 17.52 -29.28 2.53
CA GLU A 458 18.15 -29.90 3.68
C GLU A 458 18.50 -28.88 4.77
N ASP A 459 19.02 -27.72 4.37
CA ASP A 459 19.32 -26.65 5.33
C ASP A 459 18.03 -26.07 5.95
N LEU A 460 16.95 -25.95 5.18
CA LEU A 460 15.63 -25.58 5.68
C LEU A 460 15.07 -26.60 6.68
N LEU A 461 15.25 -27.90 6.42
CA LEU A 461 14.81 -28.93 7.35
C LEU A 461 15.56 -28.87 8.67
N LYS A 462 16.84 -28.50 8.64
CA LYS A 462 17.71 -28.42 9.82
C LYS A 462 17.52 -27.15 10.62
N ASN A 463 17.44 -26.00 9.93
CA ASN A 463 17.47 -24.68 10.56
C ASN A 463 16.09 -23.99 10.56
N GLU A 464 15.06 -24.56 9.92
CA GLU A 464 13.69 -24.06 9.75
C GLU A 464 13.59 -22.71 9.01
N THR A 465 14.64 -21.89 9.02
CA THR A 465 14.71 -20.59 8.38
C THR A 465 16.11 -20.31 7.89
N ILE A 466 16.23 -19.83 6.65
CA ILE A 466 17.49 -19.40 6.04
C ILE A 466 17.38 -17.95 5.54
N ASN A 467 18.47 -17.20 5.69
CA ASN A 467 18.58 -15.81 5.27
C ASN A 467 19.41 -15.68 3.98
N TYR A 468 19.37 -14.52 3.33
CA TYR A 468 20.09 -14.24 2.08
C TYR A 468 21.56 -14.66 2.09
N ASN A 469 22.32 -14.33 3.15
CA ASN A 469 23.74 -14.69 3.25
C ASN A 469 23.95 -16.21 3.20
N LYS A 470 23.05 -16.96 3.82
CA LYS A 470 23.10 -18.43 3.80
C LYS A 470 22.70 -18.97 2.42
N ILE A 471 21.67 -18.41 1.79
CA ILE A 471 21.27 -18.74 0.42
C ILE A 471 22.45 -18.56 -0.52
N LYS A 472 23.12 -17.40 -0.44
CA LYS A 472 24.30 -17.07 -1.27
C LYS A 472 25.51 -17.99 -1.00
N SER A 473 25.61 -18.57 0.19
CA SER A 473 26.66 -19.56 0.50
C SER A 473 26.38 -20.95 -0.08
N LEU A 474 25.13 -21.29 -0.36
CA LEU A 474 24.70 -22.60 -0.88
C LEU A 474 24.65 -22.62 -2.42
N ILE A 475 24.40 -21.47 -3.04
CA ILE A 475 24.27 -21.34 -4.50
C ILE A 475 25.45 -20.52 -5.03
N PRO A 476 26.13 -20.98 -6.10
CA PRO A 476 27.23 -20.24 -6.72
C PRO A 476 26.79 -18.86 -7.26
N GLU A 477 27.64 -17.85 -7.05
CA GLU A 477 27.36 -16.46 -7.50
C GLU A 477 27.12 -16.34 -9.02
N ASN A 478 27.76 -17.16 -9.83
CA ASN A 478 27.57 -17.15 -11.28
C ASN A 478 26.17 -17.55 -11.74
N LEU A 479 25.37 -18.15 -10.85
CA LEU A 479 23.95 -18.47 -11.11
C LEU A 479 23.01 -17.33 -10.73
N GLU A 480 23.47 -16.36 -9.95
CA GLU A 480 22.65 -15.22 -9.53
C GLU A 480 22.28 -14.37 -10.76
N ASN A 481 20.98 -14.18 -10.99
CA ASN A 481 20.45 -13.41 -12.12
C ASN A 481 21.00 -13.83 -13.49
N SER A 482 21.20 -15.14 -13.71
CA SER A 482 21.89 -15.65 -14.90
C SER A 482 20.95 -16.05 -16.03
N VAL A 483 19.68 -16.34 -15.76
CA VAL A 483 18.74 -16.95 -16.70
C VAL A 483 17.52 -16.06 -16.94
N GLU A 484 17.00 -16.08 -18.16
CA GLU A 484 15.73 -15.44 -18.55
C GLU A 484 14.71 -16.49 -18.95
N ILE A 485 13.44 -16.27 -18.58
CA ILE A 485 12.31 -17.03 -19.10
C ILE A 485 11.83 -16.33 -20.37
N SER A 486 11.68 -17.08 -21.45
CA SER A 486 11.17 -16.54 -22.70
C SER A 486 9.98 -17.35 -23.21
N TYR A 487 9.00 -16.64 -23.76
CA TYR A 487 7.89 -17.24 -24.51
C TYR A 487 7.87 -16.67 -25.93
N SER A 488 8.07 -17.53 -26.93
CA SER A 488 7.86 -17.16 -28.34
C SER A 488 6.66 -17.91 -28.89
N SER A 489 5.73 -17.21 -29.47
CA SER A 489 4.50 -17.75 -30.06
C SER A 489 4.69 -18.47 -31.40
N THR A 490 5.92 -18.57 -31.91
CA THR A 490 6.19 -19.32 -33.12
C THR A 490 6.30 -20.81 -32.80
N PRO A 491 5.52 -21.70 -33.46
CA PRO A 491 5.72 -23.13 -33.34
C PRO A 491 7.10 -23.46 -33.92
N SER A 492 8.04 -23.86 -33.07
CA SER A 492 9.32 -24.40 -33.51
C SER A 492 9.05 -25.75 -34.17
N VAL A 493 9.13 -25.78 -35.50
CA VAL A 493 9.34 -27.01 -36.22
C VAL A 493 10.66 -27.59 -35.76
N GLN A 494 10.59 -28.71 -35.09
CA GLN A 494 11.62 -29.64 -34.66
C GLN A 494 13.09 -29.23 -34.84
N GLY A 495 13.81 -29.18 -33.73
CA GLY A 495 15.26 -29.10 -33.72
C GLY A 495 15.79 -28.63 -32.38
N THR A 496 15.85 -29.54 -31.43
CA THR A 496 16.47 -29.32 -30.14
C THR A 496 17.97 -29.19 -30.31
N THR A 497 18.50 -27.98 -30.17
CA THR A 497 19.88 -27.76 -29.68
C THR A 497 19.88 -26.48 -28.87
N VAL A 498 20.10 -26.63 -27.57
CA VAL A 498 20.36 -25.52 -26.68
C VAL A 498 21.79 -25.09 -26.93
N GLU A 499 21.98 -24.05 -27.74
CA GLU A 499 23.28 -23.38 -27.79
C GLU A 499 23.40 -22.42 -26.61
N VAL A 500 24.26 -22.80 -25.69
CA VAL A 500 24.80 -21.92 -24.67
C VAL A 500 25.79 -20.98 -25.36
N SER A 501 25.37 -19.79 -25.79
CA SER A 501 26.28 -18.79 -26.32
C SER A 501 27.09 -18.17 -25.18
N SER A 502 28.33 -18.67 -25.03
CA SER A 502 29.39 -18.00 -24.31
C SER A 502 29.82 -16.76 -25.10
N LEU A 503 29.55 -15.58 -24.60
CA LEU A 503 30.02 -14.31 -25.13
C LEU A 503 31.46 -14.04 -24.64
N SER A 504 32.44 -14.19 -25.53
CA SER A 504 33.77 -13.61 -25.36
C SER A 504 34.15 -12.77 -26.59
N ALA A 505 34.37 -11.48 -26.33
CA ALA A 505 35.31 -10.51 -26.94
C ALA A 505 34.97 -9.87 -28.31
N PRO A 506 35.59 -8.72 -28.61
CA PRO A 506 35.05 -7.64 -29.43
C PRO A 506 35.57 -7.68 -30.87
N LEU A 507 34.79 -7.16 -31.79
CA LEU A 507 35.27 -6.91 -33.14
C LEU A 507 35.06 -5.49 -33.63
N SER A 508 36.14 -5.02 -34.15
CA SER A 508 36.52 -3.75 -34.75
C SER A 508 35.64 -3.31 -35.93
N VAL A 509 35.49 -2.00 -35.98
CA VAL A 509 34.93 -1.21 -37.09
C VAL A 509 35.79 -1.35 -38.35
N THR A 510 35.17 -1.61 -39.48
CA THR A 510 35.68 -1.13 -40.80
C THR A 510 34.51 -0.69 -41.68
N SER A 511 34.61 0.55 -42.06
CA SER A 511 33.78 1.26 -43.02
C SER A 511 34.03 0.76 -44.46
N SER A 512 32.97 0.60 -45.26
CA SER A 512 33.11 0.77 -46.72
C SER A 512 31.79 1.33 -47.29
N VAL A 513 31.95 2.48 -47.87
CA VAL A 513 30.98 3.22 -48.67
C VAL A 513 30.90 2.58 -50.06
N SER A 514 29.72 2.37 -50.57
CA SER A 514 29.48 2.34 -52.02
C SER A 514 28.08 2.85 -52.38
N SER A 515 28.11 3.93 -53.07
CA SER A 515 27.03 4.66 -53.73
C SER A 515 26.55 3.89 -54.98
N SER A 516 25.23 3.86 -55.19
CA SER A 516 24.69 3.80 -56.56
C SER A 516 23.28 4.41 -56.61
N SER A 517 23.14 5.38 -57.45
CA SER A 517 22.02 6.18 -57.87
C SER A 517 21.17 5.48 -58.93
N SER A 518 19.88 5.70 -58.89
CA SER A 518 18.95 5.86 -60.05
C SER A 518 17.54 6.07 -59.52
N SER A 519 16.93 7.20 -59.58
CA SER A 519 16.21 7.94 -60.60
C SER A 519 14.78 7.43 -60.90
N SER A 520 13.81 8.34 -60.63
CA SER A 520 12.52 8.61 -61.28
C SER A 520 11.39 7.59 -61.09
N SER A 521 10.17 7.93 -60.80
CA SER A 521 9.30 8.94 -61.41
C SER A 521 8.05 9.18 -60.56
N SER A 522 7.58 10.41 -60.66
CA SER A 522 6.34 11.00 -60.14
C SER A 522 5.07 10.46 -60.79
N SER A 523 4.01 10.29 -60.04
CA SER A 523 2.65 10.56 -60.52
C SER A 523 1.74 10.97 -59.37
N SER A 524 1.30 12.21 -59.48
CA SER A 524 0.30 12.89 -58.67
C SER A 524 -1.11 12.41 -59.07
N LEU A 525 -1.95 12.12 -58.08
CA LEU A 525 -3.39 12.18 -58.28
C LEU A 525 -4.04 12.80 -57.04
N SER A 526 -4.57 13.99 -57.28
CA SER A 526 -5.45 14.77 -56.43
C SER A 526 -6.87 14.21 -56.46
N VAL A 527 -7.50 14.03 -55.31
CA VAL A 527 -8.97 14.01 -55.20
C VAL A 527 -9.39 14.79 -53.97
N SER A 528 -10.24 15.76 -54.22
CA SER A 528 -10.85 16.73 -53.32
C SER A 528 -11.99 16.13 -52.47
N PRO A 529 -12.43 16.82 -51.39
CA PRO A 529 -13.37 16.28 -50.41
C PRO A 529 -14.83 16.52 -50.82
N SER A 530 -15.69 15.56 -50.53
CA SER A 530 -17.15 15.75 -50.57
C SER A 530 -17.74 15.57 -49.15
N SER A 531 -18.42 16.62 -48.77
CA SER A 531 -19.35 16.77 -47.65
C SER A 531 -20.44 15.69 -47.60
N TYR A 532 -20.73 15.18 -46.40
CA TYR A 532 -22.06 14.67 -46.08
C TYR A 532 -22.54 15.17 -44.72
N SER A 533 -23.68 15.80 -44.75
CA SER A 533 -24.43 16.42 -43.69
C SER A 533 -25.18 15.41 -42.82
N ALA A 534 -25.46 15.88 -41.63
CA ALA A 534 -26.25 15.26 -40.58
C ALA A 534 -27.66 14.76 -41.02
N HIS A 535 -28.11 13.68 -40.39
CA HIS A 535 -29.53 13.51 -40.08
C HIS A 535 -29.70 12.87 -38.68
N PHE A 536 -30.29 13.67 -37.80
CA PHE A 536 -30.96 13.25 -36.59
C PHE A 536 -32.19 12.42 -36.93
N HIS A 537 -32.37 11.27 -36.25
CA HIS A 537 -33.70 10.75 -35.97
C HIS A 537 -33.75 10.15 -34.57
N SER A 538 -34.55 10.77 -33.75
CA SER A 538 -35.10 10.30 -32.49
C SER A 538 -36.07 9.15 -32.75
N LEU A 539 -36.11 8.14 -31.84
CA LEU A 539 -37.33 7.47 -31.41
C LEU A 539 -37.09 6.51 -30.22
N ARG A 540 -37.77 6.88 -29.11
CA ARG A 540 -38.30 6.12 -27.97
C ARG A 540 -37.35 5.37 -27.06
#